data_d296c2c8842efddb600293d951bba3a8
#
_entry.id   d296c2c8842efddb600293d951bba3a8
#
_cell.length_a   1.000
_cell.length_b   1.000
_cell.length_c   1.000
_cell.angle_alpha   90.00
_cell.angle_beta   90.00
_cell.angle_gamma   90.00
#
_symmetry.space_group_name_H-M   'P 1'
#
loop_
_entity.id
_entity.type
_entity.pdbx_description
1 polymer ?
#
loop_
_entity_poly.entity_id
_entity_poly.type
_entity_poly.pdbx_seq_one_letter_code
_entity_poly.pdbx_strand_id
1 'polypeptide(L)'
;MSKISTMKRNILSGAAICGVVVGVTLGGVSTASAAPAGYAGPFDGPCKGSLVRTIGLPDSVGQIQVWYDSSGSGTYCAKTYDNRSGQHRMEIRLRHWKWATSWNDTGLYDTYAGGIYVSEADTQCAYVSGWVEVNGTRYTRSETLVCETS
;
A
#
# COMPACT_ATOMS: atom_id res chain seq x y z
N MET A 1 -39.93 -23.37 -53.08
CA MET A 1 -40.82 -24.19 -52.27
C MET A 1 -40.29 -24.10 -50.83
N SER A 2 -40.89 -23.18 -50.07
CA SER A 2 -41.84 -23.40 -48.97
C SER A 2 -41.18 -24.14 -47.79
N LYS A 3 -41.14 -23.65 -46.59
CA LYS A 3 -42.19 -23.16 -45.71
C LYS A 3 -41.64 -22.30 -44.57
N ILE A 4 -42.26 -21.17 -44.38
CA ILE A 4 -42.21 -20.37 -43.15
C ILE A 4 -42.93 -21.15 -42.05
N SER A 5 -42.29 -21.28 -40.88
CA SER A 5 -42.98 -21.75 -39.69
C SER A 5 -42.80 -20.72 -38.57
N THR A 6 -43.87 -20.02 -38.38
CA THR A 6 -44.11 -19.09 -37.26
C THR A 6 -44.31 -19.88 -35.98
N MET A 7 -43.53 -19.64 -34.94
CA MET A 7 -43.77 -20.21 -33.63
C MET A 7 -44.01 -19.13 -32.59
N LYS A 8 -45.20 -19.22 -32.04
CA LYS A 8 -45.85 -18.29 -31.10
C LYS A 8 -45.08 -18.11 -29.80
N ARG A 9 -45.09 -16.87 -29.37
CA ARG A 9 -44.77 -16.47 -27.99
C ARG A 9 -45.80 -17.05 -27.03
N ASN A 10 -45.30 -17.74 -26.00
CA ASN A 10 -46.06 -17.97 -24.76
C ASN A 10 -45.36 -17.22 -23.64
N ILE A 11 -46.02 -16.20 -23.18
CA ILE A 11 -45.71 -15.49 -21.95
C ILE A 11 -46.34 -16.31 -20.81
N LEU A 12 -45.54 -16.89 -19.96
CA LEU A 12 -46.00 -17.37 -18.66
C LEU A 12 -45.33 -16.53 -17.59
N SER A 13 -46.16 -15.72 -16.98
CA SER A 13 -45.88 -15.07 -15.71
C SER A 13 -45.75 -16.13 -14.60
N GLY A 14 -44.59 -16.28 -14.05
CA GLY A 14 -44.37 -17.03 -12.83
C GLY A 14 -43.70 -16.13 -11.79
N ALA A 15 -44.50 -15.63 -10.86
CA ALA A 15 -44.00 -14.94 -9.68
C ALA A 15 -43.38 -15.97 -8.75
N ALA A 16 -42.06 -16.06 -8.73
CA ALA A 16 -41.33 -16.79 -7.72
C ALA A 16 -40.87 -15.79 -6.64
N ILE A 17 -41.56 -15.85 -5.50
CA ILE A 17 -41.15 -15.20 -4.26
C ILE A 17 -39.95 -16.00 -3.73
N CYS A 18 -38.75 -15.58 -4.04
CA CYS A 18 -37.55 -16.08 -3.37
C CYS A 18 -37.37 -15.30 -2.07
N GLY A 19 -37.63 -15.98 -0.96
CA GLY A 19 -37.35 -15.48 0.38
C GLY A 19 -35.87 -15.10 0.51
N VAL A 20 -35.63 -13.85 0.84
CA VAL A 20 -34.29 -13.33 1.18
C VAL A 20 -33.98 -13.84 2.57
N VAL A 21 -33.19 -14.90 2.66
CA VAL A 21 -32.51 -15.24 3.91
C VAL A 21 -31.43 -14.19 4.13
N VAL A 22 -31.73 -13.20 4.97
CA VAL A 22 -30.74 -12.23 5.44
C VAL A 22 -29.84 -12.97 6.43
N GLY A 23 -28.82 -13.62 5.92
CA GLY A 23 -27.67 -14.03 6.70
C GLY A 23 -26.88 -12.79 7.10
N VAL A 24 -27.07 -12.29 8.32
CA VAL A 24 -26.23 -11.25 8.90
C VAL A 24 -24.88 -11.88 9.21
N THR A 25 -23.99 -11.91 8.23
CA THR A 25 -22.58 -12.08 8.50
C THR A 25 -22.08 -10.73 9.03
N LEU A 26 -21.84 -10.67 10.33
CA LEU A 26 -21.06 -9.60 10.95
C LEU A 26 -19.58 -9.74 10.53
N GLY A 27 -19.34 -9.71 9.23
CA GLY A 27 -18.04 -9.46 8.68
C GLY A 27 -17.84 -7.94 8.77
N GLY A 28 -16.94 -7.51 9.65
CA GLY A 28 -16.53 -6.12 9.72
C GLY A 28 -16.09 -5.66 8.33
N VAL A 29 -16.92 -4.94 7.64
CA VAL A 29 -16.53 -4.18 6.45
C VAL A 29 -15.55 -3.11 6.94
N SER A 30 -14.26 -3.41 6.83
CA SER A 30 -13.26 -2.36 6.88
C SER A 30 -13.59 -1.42 5.74
N THR A 31 -14.24 -0.31 6.05
CA THR A 31 -14.39 0.78 5.09
C THR A 31 -12.98 1.27 4.80
N ALA A 32 -12.44 0.89 3.65
CA ALA A 32 -11.21 1.48 3.15
C ALA A 32 -11.50 2.98 2.98
N SER A 33 -11.02 3.78 3.92
CA SER A 33 -11.07 5.23 3.78
C SER A 33 -10.29 5.60 2.53
N ALA A 34 -10.89 6.35 1.63
CA ALA A 34 -10.19 6.90 0.48
C ALA A 34 -8.94 7.65 0.97
N ALA A 35 -7.83 7.47 0.26
CA ALA A 35 -6.63 8.23 0.57
C ALA A 35 -6.90 9.73 0.45
N PRO A 36 -6.40 10.55 1.38
CA PRO A 36 -6.51 11.99 1.27
C PRO A 36 -5.86 12.53 -0.01
N ALA A 37 -6.23 13.73 -0.42
CA ALA A 37 -5.54 14.42 -1.50
C ALA A 37 -4.05 14.54 -1.17
N GLY A 38 -3.19 14.42 -2.19
CA GLY A 38 -1.74 14.42 -2.01
C GLY A 38 -1.12 13.10 -1.55
N TYR A 39 -1.92 12.12 -1.17
CA TYR A 39 -1.43 10.79 -0.84
C TYR A 39 -1.26 9.95 -2.09
N ALA A 40 -0.05 9.51 -2.34
CA ALA A 40 0.28 8.71 -3.51
C ALA A 40 0.86 7.36 -3.12
N GLY A 41 0.59 6.37 -3.96
CA GLY A 41 1.03 4.99 -3.74
C GLY A 41 2.45 4.70 -4.19
N PRO A 42 2.77 3.40 -4.35
CA PRO A 42 4.06 2.98 -4.87
C PRO A 42 4.36 3.58 -6.25
N PHE A 43 5.61 3.89 -6.49
CA PHE A 43 6.10 4.30 -7.82
C PHE A 43 7.49 3.76 -8.08
N ASP A 44 7.80 3.48 -9.33
CA ASP A 44 9.13 3.08 -9.74
C ASP A 44 10.02 4.32 -9.89
N GLY A 45 11.20 4.25 -9.32
CA GLY A 45 12.20 5.29 -9.50
C GLY A 45 12.88 5.74 -8.21
N PRO A 46 13.84 6.67 -8.32
CA PRO A 46 14.54 7.19 -7.15
C PRO A 46 13.62 8.11 -6.33
N CYS A 47 13.73 8.03 -5.01
CA CYS A 47 13.19 9.06 -4.14
C CYS A 47 13.88 10.40 -4.45
N LYS A 48 13.11 11.47 -4.44
CA LYS A 48 13.60 12.83 -4.65
C LYS A 48 13.96 13.50 -3.33
N GLY A 49 14.71 14.59 -3.42
CA GLY A 49 15.09 15.39 -2.26
C GLY A 49 16.31 14.83 -1.53
N SER A 50 16.41 15.13 -0.26
CA SER A 50 17.52 14.76 0.61
C SER A 50 17.20 13.53 1.46
N LEU A 51 18.21 12.66 1.68
CA LEU A 51 18.10 11.57 2.64
C LEU A 51 18.07 12.14 4.06
N VAL A 52 16.92 12.02 4.72
CA VAL A 52 16.72 12.58 6.07
C VAL A 52 16.89 11.55 7.18
N ARG A 53 16.70 10.27 6.87
CA ARG A 53 16.84 9.22 7.87
C ARG A 53 17.23 7.88 7.26
N THR A 54 18.12 7.17 7.97
CA THR A 54 18.38 5.74 7.75
C THR A 54 18.10 5.00 9.06
N ILE A 55 17.33 3.91 8.98
CA ILE A 55 16.91 3.11 10.13
C ILE A 55 17.29 1.66 9.84
N GLY A 56 18.25 1.12 10.58
CA GLY A 56 18.69 -0.27 10.43
C GLY A 56 17.61 -1.27 10.84
N LEU A 57 17.48 -2.36 10.08
CA LEU A 57 16.73 -3.54 10.48
C LEU A 57 17.55 -4.39 11.45
N PRO A 58 16.92 -5.25 12.28
CA PRO A 58 17.64 -6.19 13.14
C PRO A 58 18.65 -7.02 12.35
N ASP A 59 19.72 -7.44 13.02
CA ASP A 59 20.79 -8.29 12.49
C ASP A 59 21.44 -7.77 11.19
N SER A 60 21.33 -6.46 10.95
CA SER A 60 21.88 -5.80 9.77
C SER A 60 21.44 -6.44 8.45
N VAL A 61 20.25 -7.06 8.42
CA VAL A 61 19.72 -7.69 7.21
C VAL A 61 19.33 -6.67 6.14
N GLY A 62 19.09 -5.42 6.56
CA GLY A 62 18.68 -4.34 5.67
C GLY A 62 18.52 -3.03 6.42
N GLN A 63 17.94 -2.06 5.74
CA GLN A 63 17.66 -0.74 6.29
C GLN A 63 16.48 -0.08 5.60
N ILE A 64 15.80 0.79 6.34
CA ILE A 64 14.82 1.71 5.77
C ILE A 64 15.52 3.04 5.51
N GLN A 65 15.34 3.60 4.34
CA GLN A 65 15.78 4.96 4.00
C GLN A 65 14.57 5.84 3.74
N VAL A 66 14.63 7.05 4.25
CA VAL A 66 13.56 8.06 4.12
C VAL A 66 14.16 9.32 3.56
N TRP A 67 13.56 9.84 2.48
CA TRP A 67 13.92 11.09 1.83
C TRP A 67 12.83 12.11 2.02
N TYR A 68 13.21 13.37 1.98
CA TYR A 68 12.29 14.50 1.98
C TYR A 68 12.64 15.48 0.86
N ASP A 69 11.61 15.83 0.09
CA ASP A 69 11.66 16.86 -0.94
C ASP A 69 10.80 18.03 -0.47
N SER A 70 11.42 19.18 -0.26
CA SER A 70 10.75 20.40 0.22
C SER A 70 10.03 21.16 -0.89
N SER A 71 10.06 20.69 -2.13
CA SER A 71 9.35 21.34 -3.23
C SER A 71 7.83 21.23 -3.06
N GLY A 72 7.12 22.29 -3.47
CA GLY A 72 5.67 22.34 -3.34
C GLY A 72 5.21 22.30 -1.88
N SER A 73 4.35 21.35 -1.55
CA SER A 73 3.83 21.12 -0.19
C SER A 73 4.64 20.11 0.61
N GLY A 74 5.84 19.78 0.15
CA GLY A 74 6.69 18.76 0.78
C GLY A 74 6.25 17.32 0.49
N THR A 75 7.23 16.43 0.32
CA THR A 75 6.96 15.02 0.03
C THR A 75 7.98 14.13 0.74
N TYR A 76 7.50 13.20 1.54
CA TYR A 76 8.30 12.07 2.04
C TYR A 76 8.28 10.92 1.05
N CYS A 77 9.44 10.27 0.88
CA CYS A 77 9.58 9.04 0.12
C CYS A 77 10.36 8.02 0.94
N ALA A 78 9.99 6.75 0.88
CA ALA A 78 10.66 5.71 1.66
C ALA A 78 10.89 4.43 0.85
N LYS A 79 11.99 3.74 1.20
CA LYS A 79 12.38 2.43 0.67
C LYS A 79 12.90 1.55 1.79
N THR A 80 12.63 0.25 1.72
CA THR A 80 13.31 -0.77 2.52
C THR A 80 14.35 -1.45 1.62
N TYR A 81 15.60 -1.39 2.00
CA TYR A 81 16.72 -2.05 1.32
C TYR A 81 17.06 -3.36 2.00
N ASP A 82 17.43 -4.34 1.19
CA ASP A 82 18.01 -5.61 1.58
C ASP A 82 19.53 -5.58 1.43
N ASN A 83 20.23 -6.01 2.48
CA ASN A 83 21.70 -6.15 2.47
C ASN A 83 22.14 -7.58 2.15
N ARG A 84 21.22 -8.49 1.87
CA ARG A 84 21.50 -9.89 1.53
C ARG A 84 21.47 -10.09 0.03
N SER A 85 22.19 -11.07 -0.45
CA SER A 85 22.15 -11.47 -1.85
C SER A 85 20.94 -12.34 -2.16
N GLY A 86 20.36 -12.15 -3.34
CA GLY A 86 19.19 -12.89 -3.80
C GLY A 86 17.89 -12.15 -3.57
N GLN A 87 16.81 -12.76 -4.01
CA GLN A 87 15.47 -12.19 -3.85
C GLN A 87 14.89 -12.51 -2.47
N HIS A 88 14.42 -11.49 -1.78
CA HIS A 88 13.72 -11.63 -0.51
C HIS A 88 12.36 -10.93 -0.54
N ARG A 89 11.44 -11.46 0.24
CA ARG A 89 10.19 -10.75 0.49
C ARG A 89 10.48 -9.58 1.40
N MET A 90 9.98 -8.42 1.03
CA MET A 90 10.12 -7.20 1.82
C MET A 90 8.88 -6.32 1.75
N GLU A 91 8.79 -5.42 2.70
CA GLU A 91 7.77 -4.38 2.75
C GLU A 91 8.39 -3.06 3.17
N ILE A 92 7.90 -2.00 2.57
CA ILE A 92 7.98 -0.64 3.08
C ILE A 92 6.57 -0.11 3.27
N ARG A 93 6.34 0.57 4.38
CA ARG A 93 5.08 1.25 4.68
C ARG A 93 5.36 2.68 5.08
N LEU A 94 4.56 3.60 4.54
CA LEU A 94 4.67 5.03 4.80
C LEU A 94 3.29 5.63 5.04
N ARG A 95 3.21 6.55 6.02
CA ARG A 95 1.99 7.24 6.38
C ARG A 95 2.32 8.67 6.80
N HIS A 96 1.55 9.62 6.32
CA HIS A 96 1.60 11.00 6.86
C HIS A 96 1.21 10.97 8.36
N TRP A 97 1.88 11.77 9.18
CA TRP A 97 1.72 11.68 10.64
C TRP A 97 0.30 11.98 11.15
N LYS A 98 -0.48 12.80 10.41
CA LYS A 98 -1.87 13.13 10.75
C LYS A 98 -2.91 12.16 10.17
N TRP A 99 -2.51 11.26 9.26
CA TRP A 99 -3.47 10.40 8.58
C TRP A 99 -3.51 9.01 9.20
N ALA A 100 -4.70 8.42 9.23
CA ALA A 100 -4.86 7.01 9.59
C ALA A 100 -4.46 6.08 8.44
N THR A 101 -4.59 6.54 7.19
CA THR A 101 -4.29 5.77 5.98
C THR A 101 -2.79 5.66 5.77
N SER A 102 -2.31 4.46 5.46
CA SER A 102 -0.94 4.19 5.06
C SER A 102 -0.88 3.53 3.70
N TRP A 103 0.21 3.77 2.96
CA TRP A 103 0.58 2.99 1.78
C TRP A 103 1.70 2.01 2.12
N ASN A 104 1.69 0.89 1.41
CA ASN A 104 2.77 -0.07 1.48
C ASN A 104 3.06 -0.63 0.10
N ASP A 105 4.32 -0.99 -0.11
CA ASP A 105 4.78 -1.82 -1.20
C ASP A 105 5.36 -3.10 -0.61
N THR A 106 4.79 -4.24 -1.01
CA THR A 106 5.14 -5.56 -0.49
C THR A 106 5.31 -6.53 -1.65
N GLY A 107 6.45 -7.16 -1.73
CA GLY A 107 6.73 -8.08 -2.81
C GLY A 107 8.00 -8.91 -2.61
N LEU A 108 8.45 -9.51 -3.70
CA LEU A 108 9.72 -10.22 -3.82
C LEU A 108 10.66 -9.34 -4.63
N TYR A 109 11.75 -8.89 -4.02
CA TYR A 109 12.67 -7.92 -4.59
C TYR A 109 14.12 -8.35 -4.43
N ASP A 110 14.97 -7.94 -5.37
CA ASP A 110 16.41 -8.20 -5.34
C ASP A 110 17.18 -7.19 -4.47
N THR A 111 16.68 -5.96 -4.37
CA THR A 111 17.43 -4.86 -3.75
C THR A 111 16.60 -4.03 -2.79
N TYR A 112 15.38 -3.61 -3.17
CA TYR A 112 14.53 -2.80 -2.31
C TYR A 112 13.05 -2.91 -2.66
N ALA A 113 12.22 -2.70 -1.65
CA ALA A 113 10.79 -2.42 -1.77
C ALA A 113 10.56 -0.89 -1.71
N GLY A 114 9.61 -0.39 -2.47
CA GLY A 114 9.29 1.04 -2.56
C GLY A 114 9.86 1.64 -3.86
N GLY A 115 10.10 2.97 -4.06
CA GLY A 115 9.67 4.08 -3.26
C GLY A 115 8.18 4.32 -3.25
N ILE A 116 7.69 4.40 -2.09
CA ILE A 116 6.37 4.95 -1.84
C ILE A 116 6.52 6.36 -1.30
N TYR A 117 5.52 7.19 -1.54
CA TYR A 117 5.60 8.58 -1.12
C TYR A 117 4.28 9.11 -0.55
N VAL A 118 4.40 10.13 0.25
CA VAL A 118 3.29 10.89 0.81
C VAL A 118 3.57 12.38 0.63
N SER A 119 2.65 13.08 -0.02
CA SER A 119 2.71 14.52 -0.25
C SER A 119 2.01 15.31 0.88
N GLU A 120 1.99 16.65 0.76
CA GLU A 120 1.44 17.57 1.77
C GLU A 120 2.11 17.43 3.14
N ALA A 121 3.42 17.19 3.11
CA ALA A 121 4.22 16.86 4.28
C ALA A 121 5.13 18.00 4.75
N ASP A 122 4.90 19.23 4.26
CA ASP A 122 5.70 20.41 4.62
C ASP A 122 5.71 20.62 6.12
N THR A 123 6.91 20.81 6.68
CA THR A 123 7.16 20.98 8.11
C THR A 123 6.59 19.87 9.02
N GLN A 124 6.18 18.77 8.46
CA GLN A 124 5.52 17.69 9.17
C GLN A 124 6.40 16.44 9.25
N CYS A 125 5.84 15.40 9.81
CA CYS A 125 6.52 14.13 9.98
C CYS A 125 5.81 13.03 9.18
N ALA A 126 6.50 11.92 8.98
CA ALA A 126 5.90 10.70 8.46
C ALA A 126 6.22 9.52 9.39
N TYR A 127 5.28 8.59 9.50
CA TYR A 127 5.56 7.30 10.10
C TYR A 127 6.02 6.32 9.03
N VAL A 128 7.08 5.60 9.33
CA VAL A 128 7.66 4.59 8.44
C VAL A 128 7.85 3.28 9.18
N SER A 129 7.58 2.19 8.52
CA SER A 129 7.90 0.83 8.97
C SER A 129 8.27 -0.04 7.79
N GLY A 130 8.95 -1.15 8.04
CA GLY A 130 9.30 -2.08 6.99
C GLY A 130 9.93 -3.35 7.54
N TRP A 131 10.07 -4.33 6.66
CA TRP A 131 10.70 -5.60 7.00
C TRP A 131 11.34 -6.25 5.77
N VAL A 132 12.29 -7.14 6.05
CA VAL A 132 12.89 -8.08 5.10
C VAL A 132 12.73 -9.47 5.67
N GLU A 133 12.36 -10.45 4.85
CA GLU A 133 12.24 -11.86 5.22
C GLU A 133 13.38 -12.67 4.62
N VAL A 134 14.22 -13.25 5.47
CA VAL A 134 15.36 -14.08 5.08
C VAL A 134 15.20 -15.47 5.69
N ASN A 135 15.23 -16.51 4.86
CA ASN A 135 15.07 -17.90 5.30
C ASN A 135 13.83 -18.13 6.18
N GLY A 136 12.70 -17.51 5.82
CA GLY A 136 11.44 -17.63 6.56
C GLY A 136 11.38 -16.81 7.86
N THR A 137 12.44 -16.11 8.23
CA THR A 137 12.46 -15.20 9.39
C THR A 137 12.27 -13.77 8.94
N ARG A 138 11.31 -13.07 9.53
CA ARG A 138 11.00 -11.68 9.22
C ARG A 138 11.68 -10.75 10.20
N TYR A 139 12.53 -9.86 9.68
CA TYR A 139 13.27 -8.84 10.41
C TYR A 139 12.55 -7.51 10.25
N THR A 140 11.84 -7.11 11.28
CA THR A 140 10.90 -5.97 11.22
C THR A 140 11.43 -4.77 11.98
N ARG A 141 11.26 -3.59 11.41
CA ARG A 141 11.30 -2.32 12.12
C ARG A 141 9.87 -1.82 12.28
N SER A 142 9.45 -1.69 13.53
CA SER A 142 8.15 -1.12 13.89
C SER A 142 8.03 0.34 13.44
N GLU A 143 6.82 0.84 13.43
CA GLU A 143 6.50 2.20 13.01
C GLU A 143 7.36 3.23 13.76
N THR A 144 8.08 4.05 13.02
CA THR A 144 9.02 5.05 13.52
C THR A 144 8.62 6.41 12.94
N LEU A 145 8.54 7.42 13.79
CA LEU A 145 8.28 8.79 13.36
C LEU A 145 9.58 9.42 12.82
N VAL A 146 9.51 9.96 11.62
CA VAL A 146 10.59 10.70 10.97
C VAL A 146 10.09 12.10 10.65
N CYS A 147 10.81 13.10 11.11
CA CYS A 147 10.53 14.50 10.86
C CYS A 147 11.72 15.14 10.15
N GLU A 148 11.45 16.02 9.20
CA GLU A 148 12.45 16.95 8.71
C GLU A 148 12.73 17.94 9.85
N THR A 149 13.98 18.02 10.27
CA THR A 149 14.46 19.08 11.18
C THR A 149 15.13 20.12 10.31
N SER A 150 14.45 21.27 10.15
CA SER A 150 14.98 22.49 9.51
C SER A 150 16.26 22.95 10.19
#